data_9149f1eaf40503901eebbde612eb0992
#
_entry.id   9149f1eaf40503901eebbde612eb0992
#
_cell.length_a   1.000
_cell.length_b   1.000
_cell.length_c   1.000
_cell.angle_alpha   90.00
_cell.angle_beta   90.00
_cell.angle_gamma   90.00
#
_symmetry.space_group_name_H-M   'P 1'
#
loop_
_entity.id
_entity.type
_entity.pdbx_description
1 polymer ?
#
loop_
_entity_poly.entity_id
_entity_poly.type
_entity_poly.pdbx_seq_one_letter_code
_entity_poly.pdbx_strand_id
1 'polypeptide(L)'
;VSIQVEGRADGIFTEDVEAYCCLMQAKKRGIYVPRDLKIVGYDGNEMTRMIDPQVTTIAQDVPLLARTCVEVLAKKIAKEKVDAHYYIPVKLLQGGTTV
;
A
#
# COMPACT_ATOMS: atom_id res chain seq x y z
N VAL A 1 -9.22 11.31 8.37
CA VAL A 1 -7.81 11.53 7.99
C VAL A 1 -7.69 12.91 7.37
N SER A 2 -6.89 13.70 7.99
CA SER A 2 -6.62 15.07 7.55
C SER A 2 -5.34 15.04 6.70
N ILE A 3 -5.49 15.28 5.40
CA ILE A 3 -4.35 15.27 4.50
C ILE A 3 -4.03 16.69 4.10
N GLN A 4 -2.79 17.06 4.32
CA GLN A 4 -2.30 18.39 3.98
C GLN A 4 -1.92 18.45 2.51
N VAL A 5 -2.90 18.67 1.66
CA VAL A 5 -2.65 18.91 0.23
C VAL A 5 -2.47 20.38 -0.09
N GLU A 6 -2.53 21.24 0.90
CA GLU A 6 -2.34 22.68 0.71
C GLU A 6 -0.88 23.10 0.64
N GLY A 7 0.02 22.22 0.95
CA GLY A 7 1.43 22.45 0.76
C GLY A 7 1.82 22.17 -0.67
N ARG A 8 3.11 22.06 -0.89
CA ARG A 8 3.67 21.79 -2.21
C ARG A 8 4.05 20.34 -2.41
N ALA A 9 3.24 19.42 -1.89
CA ALA A 9 3.49 18.01 -2.10
C ALA A 9 3.17 17.65 -3.56
N ASP A 10 4.10 17.03 -4.23
CA ASP A 10 3.91 16.51 -5.58
C ASP A 10 3.50 15.04 -5.56
N GLY A 11 3.74 14.38 -4.44
CA GLY A 11 3.39 12.99 -4.27
C GLY A 11 3.12 12.64 -2.82
N ILE A 12 2.30 11.61 -2.61
CA ILE A 12 1.95 11.08 -1.30
C ILE A 12 2.16 9.56 -1.35
N PHE A 13 2.79 9.03 -0.32
CA PHE A 13 2.92 7.61 -0.12
C PHE A 13 2.35 7.24 1.24
N THR A 14 1.34 6.37 1.26
CA THR A 14 0.66 5.97 2.48
C THR A 14 0.00 4.60 2.26
N GLU A 15 -0.64 4.05 3.29
CA GLU A 15 -1.34 2.78 3.10
C GLU A 15 -2.60 2.97 2.25
N ASP A 16 -3.15 1.87 1.72
CA ASP A 16 -4.16 1.92 0.66
C ASP A 16 -5.43 2.67 1.02
N VAL A 17 -5.95 2.51 2.23
CA VAL A 17 -7.19 3.17 2.63
C VAL A 17 -6.98 4.68 2.71
N GLU A 18 -5.86 5.10 3.28
CA GLU A 18 -5.51 6.52 3.33
C GLU A 18 -5.22 7.07 1.94
N ALA A 19 -4.59 6.28 1.07
CA ALA A 19 -4.37 6.66 -0.32
C ALA A 19 -5.70 6.93 -1.03
N TYR A 20 -6.69 6.08 -0.80
CA TYR A 20 -8.03 6.28 -1.33
C TYR A 20 -8.64 7.58 -0.80
N CYS A 21 -8.51 7.84 0.51
CA CYS A 21 -8.99 9.09 1.11
C CYS A 21 -8.31 10.31 0.49
N CYS A 22 -7.00 10.22 0.25
CA CYS A 22 -6.27 11.28 -0.44
C CYS A 22 -6.83 11.54 -1.83
N LEU A 23 -7.09 10.48 -2.58
CA LEU A 23 -7.63 10.56 -3.92
C LEU A 23 -9.00 11.24 -3.92
N MET A 24 -9.86 10.88 -2.97
CA MET A 24 -11.19 11.48 -2.86
C MET A 24 -11.12 12.95 -2.49
N GLN A 25 -10.23 13.31 -1.56
CA GLN A 25 -10.03 14.71 -1.18
C GLN A 25 -9.46 15.53 -2.34
N ALA A 26 -8.54 14.97 -3.07
CA ALA A 26 -7.99 15.63 -4.26
C ALA A 26 -9.10 15.93 -5.28
N LYS A 27 -9.96 14.97 -5.54
CA LYS A 27 -11.09 15.14 -6.46
C LYS A 27 -12.01 16.27 -6.00
N LYS A 28 -12.33 16.33 -4.72
CA LYS A 28 -13.20 17.38 -4.16
C LYS A 28 -12.60 18.77 -4.29
N ARG A 29 -11.27 18.87 -4.27
CA ARG A 29 -10.56 20.15 -4.34
C ARG A 29 -10.12 20.53 -5.74
N GLY A 30 -10.52 19.78 -6.75
CA GLY A 30 -10.15 20.04 -8.13
C GLY A 30 -8.68 19.79 -8.42
N ILE A 31 -8.01 18.97 -7.60
CA ILE A 31 -6.63 18.58 -7.81
C ILE A 31 -6.63 17.33 -8.68
N TYR A 32 -5.94 17.38 -9.82
CA TYR A 32 -5.92 16.25 -10.75
C TYR A 32 -4.81 15.26 -10.38
N VAL A 33 -5.19 14.00 -10.27
CA VAL A 33 -4.28 12.88 -10.04
C VAL A 33 -4.19 12.09 -11.35
N PRO A 34 -3.02 11.83 -11.90
CA PRO A 34 -1.66 12.05 -11.35
C PRO A 34 -1.01 13.37 -11.78
N ARG A 35 -1.69 14.20 -12.55
CA ARG A 35 -1.07 15.42 -13.13
C ARG A 35 -0.49 16.35 -12.05
N ASP A 36 -1.32 16.70 -11.08
CA ASP A 36 -0.96 17.67 -10.04
C ASP A 36 -0.43 17.01 -8.78
N LEU A 37 -0.86 15.79 -8.52
CA LEU A 37 -0.49 15.02 -7.32
C LEU A 37 -0.43 13.55 -7.69
N LYS A 38 0.65 12.90 -7.32
CA LYS A 38 0.80 11.45 -7.47
C LYS A 38 0.57 10.77 -6.14
N ILE A 39 -0.08 9.62 -6.18
CA ILE A 39 -0.44 8.89 -4.97
C ILE A 39 0.00 7.43 -5.11
N VAL A 40 0.71 6.95 -4.09
CA VAL A 40 1.12 5.54 -4.00
C VAL A 40 0.60 4.98 -2.69
N GLY A 41 -0.04 3.83 -2.76
CA GLY A 41 -0.52 3.10 -1.60
C GLY A 41 0.46 2.02 -1.14
N TYR A 42 0.11 1.38 -0.04
CA TYR A 42 0.83 0.23 0.49
C TYR A 42 -0.17 -0.78 1.02
N ASP A 43 0.03 -2.01 0.76
CA ASP A 43 -0.63 -3.26 1.15
C ASP A 43 -1.11 -4.06 -0.05
N GLY A 44 -1.60 -3.44 -1.12
CA GLY A 44 -2.15 -4.14 -2.26
C GLY A 44 -3.58 -4.62 -2.01
N ASN A 45 -4.37 -3.84 -1.28
CA ASN A 45 -5.78 -4.14 -1.05
C ASN A 45 -6.54 -4.25 -2.36
N GLU A 46 -7.47 -5.20 -2.44
CA GLU A 46 -8.30 -5.36 -3.64
C GLU A 46 -9.04 -4.09 -4.02
N MET A 47 -9.43 -3.28 -3.05
CA MET A 47 -10.13 -2.02 -3.31
C MET A 47 -9.37 -1.11 -4.26
N THR A 48 -8.03 -1.19 -4.25
CA THR A 48 -7.21 -0.37 -5.16
C THR A 48 -7.42 -0.73 -6.62
N ARG A 49 -7.88 -1.95 -6.88
CA ARG A 49 -8.17 -2.44 -8.25
C ARG A 49 -9.61 -2.17 -8.67
N MET A 50 -10.46 -1.77 -7.72
CA MET A 50 -11.90 -1.61 -7.93
C MET A 50 -12.32 -0.16 -8.14
N ILE A 51 -11.43 0.78 -7.90
CA ILE A 51 -11.70 2.22 -8.03
C ILE A 51 -11.07 2.77 -9.30
N ASP A 52 -11.54 3.94 -9.73
CA ASP A 52 -11.04 4.61 -10.91
C ASP A 52 -10.60 6.03 -10.56
N PRO A 53 -9.34 6.40 -10.76
CA PRO A 53 -8.26 5.53 -11.24
C PRO A 53 -7.83 4.50 -10.19
N GLN A 54 -7.28 3.37 -10.66
CA GLN A 54 -6.71 2.41 -9.74
C GLN A 54 -5.50 3.02 -9.05
N VAL A 55 -5.37 2.76 -7.75
CA VAL A 55 -4.24 3.27 -6.98
C VAL A 55 -3.00 2.42 -7.26
N THR A 56 -1.91 3.07 -7.63
CA THR A 56 -0.60 2.41 -7.67
C THR A 56 -0.24 2.04 -6.24
N THR A 57 0.08 0.78 -5.98
CA THR A 57 0.32 0.30 -4.62
C THR A 57 1.44 -0.73 -4.57
N ILE A 58 2.02 -0.86 -3.39
CA ILE A 58 3.00 -1.90 -3.10
C ILE A 58 2.25 -3.06 -2.47
N ALA A 59 2.13 -4.16 -3.20
CA ALA A 59 1.37 -5.32 -2.74
C ALA A 59 2.24 -6.24 -1.90
N GLN A 60 1.74 -6.60 -0.72
CA GLN A 60 2.34 -7.63 0.10
C GLN A 60 1.88 -9.01 -0.39
N ASP A 61 2.74 -10.00 -0.28
CA ASP A 61 2.38 -11.39 -0.54
C ASP A 61 1.76 -11.96 0.74
N VAL A 62 0.47 -11.73 0.92
CA VAL A 62 -0.23 -12.12 2.14
C VAL A 62 -0.23 -13.64 2.34
N PRO A 63 -0.47 -14.47 1.32
CA PRO A 63 -0.38 -15.93 1.50
C PRO A 63 1.00 -16.39 1.99
N LEU A 64 2.06 -15.86 1.39
CA LEU A 64 3.41 -16.22 1.81
C LEU A 64 3.72 -15.71 3.21
N LEU A 65 3.31 -14.47 3.52
CA LEU A 65 3.48 -13.89 4.84
C LEU A 65 2.80 -14.75 5.90
N ALA A 66 1.54 -15.11 5.68
CA ALA A 66 0.76 -15.92 6.61
C ALA A 66 1.40 -17.29 6.81
N ARG A 67 1.80 -17.96 5.74
CA ARG A 67 2.44 -19.27 5.81
C ARG A 67 3.75 -19.19 6.58
N THR A 68 4.57 -18.20 6.30
CA THR A 68 5.84 -18.01 6.99
C THR A 68 5.63 -17.78 8.48
N CYS A 69 4.65 -16.96 8.86
CA CYS A 69 4.33 -16.71 10.25
C CYS A 69 3.94 -17.99 10.99
N VAL A 70 3.08 -18.81 10.38
CA VAL A 70 2.65 -20.07 10.98
C VAL A 70 3.81 -21.05 11.13
N GLU A 71 4.63 -21.19 10.09
CA GLU A 71 5.79 -22.10 10.11
C GLU A 71 6.81 -21.68 11.17
N VAL A 72 7.12 -20.40 11.27
CA VAL A 72 8.07 -19.90 12.26
C VAL A 72 7.53 -20.09 13.68
N LEU A 73 6.25 -19.77 13.88
CA LEU A 73 5.62 -19.95 15.18
C LEU A 73 5.63 -21.41 15.61
N ALA A 74 5.29 -22.33 14.71
CA ALA A 74 5.31 -23.76 14.99
C ALA A 74 6.71 -24.23 15.39
N LYS A 75 7.73 -23.76 14.69
CA LYS A 75 9.13 -24.08 15.04
C LYS A 75 9.52 -23.55 16.41
N LYS A 76 9.10 -22.33 16.74
CA LYS A 76 9.36 -21.74 18.06
C LYS A 76 8.70 -22.53 19.17
N ILE A 77 7.46 -22.94 18.94
CA ILE A 77 6.74 -23.78 19.93
C ILE A 77 7.47 -25.10 20.13
N ALA A 78 8.00 -25.71 19.08
CA ALA A 78 8.78 -26.93 19.13
C ALA A 78 10.21 -26.72 19.65
N LYS A 79 10.56 -25.46 20.00
CA LYS A 79 11.90 -25.08 20.48
C LYS A 79 12.99 -25.33 19.45
N GLU A 80 12.64 -25.31 18.19
CA GLU A 80 13.60 -25.35 17.09
C GLU A 80 14.20 -23.97 16.85
N LYS A 81 15.37 -23.97 16.24
CA LYS A 81 16.06 -22.73 15.92
C LYS A 81 15.38 -22.04 14.73
N VAL A 82 15.15 -20.74 14.85
CA VAL A 82 14.60 -19.93 13.77
C VAL A 82 15.50 -18.71 13.54
N ASP A 83 15.40 -18.12 12.35
CA ASP A 83 16.12 -16.90 12.04
C ASP A 83 15.51 -15.71 12.80
N ALA A 84 16.32 -14.69 13.04
CA ALA A 84 15.84 -13.47 13.70
C ALA A 84 14.95 -12.63 12.78
N HIS A 85 15.16 -12.73 11.46
CA HIS A 85 14.46 -11.95 10.47
C HIS A 85 14.06 -12.81 9.28
N TYR A 86 12.88 -12.54 8.75
CA TYR A 86 12.37 -13.14 7.52
C TYR A 86 11.89 -12.02 6.61
N TYR A 87 12.35 -12.02 5.37
CA TYR A 87 12.01 -10.98 4.39
C TYR A 87 11.03 -11.56 3.38
N ILE A 88 9.85 -10.97 3.31
CA ILE A 88 8.82 -11.36 2.36
C ILE A 88 8.82 -10.33 1.25
N PRO A 89 9.14 -10.71 0.01
CA PRO A 89 9.17 -9.75 -1.09
C PRO A 89 7.82 -9.07 -1.32
N VAL A 90 7.88 -7.82 -1.71
CA VAL A 90 6.70 -7.06 -2.13
C VAL A 90 6.77 -6.80 -3.63
N LYS A 91 5.67 -6.34 -4.20
CA LYS A 91 5.54 -6.15 -5.64
C LYS A 91 4.79 -4.87 -5.93
N LEU A 92 5.27 -4.10 -6.90
CA LEU A 92 4.59 -2.91 -7.35
C LEU A 92 3.43 -3.28 -8.27
N LEU A 93 2.23 -2.78 -7.95
CA LEU A 93 1.06 -2.86 -8.82
C LEU A 93 0.79 -1.48 -9.39
N GLN A 94 1.06 -1.30 -10.66
CA GLN A 94 0.85 -0.04 -11.33
C GLN A 94 -0.65 0.26 -11.46
N GLY A 95 -1.04 1.47 -11.10
CA GLY A 95 -2.38 1.99 -11.32
C GLY A 95 -2.32 3.31 -12.07
N GLY A 96 -3.40 4.06 -12.02
CA GLY A 96 -3.53 5.34 -12.71
C GLY A 96 -3.23 6.55 -11.84
N THR A 97 -2.69 6.39 -10.63
CA THR A 97 -2.43 7.52 -9.73
C THR A 97 -0.99 8.02 -9.78
N THR A 98 -0.16 7.46 -10.64
CA THR A 98 1.26 7.85 -10.78
C THR A 98 1.68 8.20 -12.21
N VAL A 99 0.96 7.72 -13.20
CA VAL A 99 1.23 8.00 -14.62
C VAL A 99 -0.05 8.13 -15.42
#